data_e0b5f26772b1a3c3c7a4ffc48fdabd52
#
_entry.id   e0b5f26772b1a3c3c7a4ffc48fdabd52
#
_cell.length_a   1.000
_cell.length_b   1.000
_cell.length_c   1.000
_cell.angle_alpha   90.00
_cell.angle_beta   90.00
_cell.angle_gamma   90.00
#
_symmetry.space_group_name_H-M   'P 1'
#
loop_
_entity.id
_entity.type
_entity.pdbx_description
1 polymer ?
#
loop_
_entity_poly.entity_id
_entity_poly.type
_entity_poly.pdbx_seq_one_letter_code
_entity_poly.pdbx_strand_id
1 'polypeptide(L)'
;MQRIMIIGGPGSGKSTMARALGARLSLPVVHMDPIYWQGDWVERGKATVMQMAKAAADAPTWVFDGNHSRSMDYRADRADTIIFLDMPRWLRTWRILWRSARFYGRTRPDMGPNCPERFDRGFLSFSWNYQTDGRLRALDFVARWSGRRDTHILRSRSEVRRFLRQV
;
A
#
# COMPACT_ATOMS: atom_id res chain seq x y z
N MET A 1 17.64 0.01 5.82
CA MET A 1 16.19 0.20 5.63
C MET A 1 15.57 0.73 6.91
N GLN A 2 15.24 1.99 6.96
CA GLN A 2 14.57 2.62 8.11
C GLN A 2 13.25 3.30 7.70
N ARG A 3 13.12 3.71 6.43
CA ARG A 3 11.92 4.34 5.88
C ARG A 3 11.52 3.65 4.59
N ILE A 4 10.61 2.70 4.70
CA ILE A 4 10.22 1.79 3.63
C ILE A 4 8.84 2.16 3.09
N MET A 5 8.77 2.59 1.83
CA MET A 5 7.51 2.87 1.14
C MET A 5 7.06 1.65 0.34
N ILE A 6 5.82 1.20 0.53
CA ILE A 6 5.26 0.06 -0.19
C ILE A 6 4.08 0.51 -1.04
N ILE A 7 4.17 0.31 -2.34
CA ILE A 7 3.12 0.61 -3.31
C ILE A 7 2.69 -0.63 -4.08
N GLY A 8 1.55 -0.56 -4.76
CA GLY A 8 1.02 -1.68 -5.54
C GLY A 8 -0.50 -1.63 -5.69
N GLY A 9 -1.05 -2.41 -6.59
CA GLY A 9 -2.49 -2.45 -6.83
C GLY A 9 -3.30 -2.96 -5.63
N PRO A 10 -4.62 -2.73 -5.62
CA PRO A 10 -5.51 -3.36 -4.64
C PRO A 10 -5.32 -4.88 -4.63
N GLY A 11 -5.30 -5.51 -3.47
CA GLY A 11 -5.10 -6.96 -3.33
C GLY A 11 -3.67 -7.46 -3.57
N SER A 12 -2.67 -6.59 -3.82
CA SER A 12 -1.28 -7.00 -4.02
C SER A 12 -0.61 -7.54 -2.75
N GLY A 13 -1.12 -7.20 -1.56
CA GLY A 13 -0.59 -7.66 -0.27
C GLY A 13 0.29 -6.63 0.44
N LYS A 14 0.16 -5.34 0.10
CA LYS A 14 0.92 -4.24 0.72
C LYS A 14 0.88 -4.25 2.24
N SER A 15 -0.32 -4.24 2.82
CA SER A 15 -0.49 -4.19 4.27
C SER A 15 0.04 -5.45 4.98
N THR A 16 -0.05 -6.61 4.31
CA THR A 16 0.57 -7.85 4.84
C THR A 16 2.09 -7.74 4.85
N MET A 17 2.68 -7.22 3.78
CA MET A 17 4.12 -7.00 3.69
C MET A 17 4.58 -5.92 4.66
N ALA A 18 3.82 -4.83 4.81
CA ALA A 18 4.13 -3.76 5.74
C ALA A 18 4.21 -4.28 7.18
N ARG A 19 3.22 -5.06 7.62
CA ARG A 19 3.25 -5.70 8.96
C ARG A 19 4.42 -6.67 9.12
N ALA A 20 4.73 -7.46 8.09
CA ALA A 20 5.85 -8.40 8.14
C ALA A 20 7.20 -7.68 8.27
N LEU A 21 7.42 -6.61 7.51
CA LEU A 21 8.63 -5.79 7.61
C LEU A 21 8.69 -5.01 8.92
N GLY A 22 7.57 -4.42 9.34
CA GLY A 22 7.49 -3.71 10.61
C GLY A 22 7.87 -4.60 11.80
N ALA A 23 7.32 -5.82 11.86
CA ALA A 23 7.65 -6.79 12.90
C ALA A 23 9.11 -7.25 12.83
N ARG A 24 9.65 -7.48 11.63
CA ARG A 24 10.99 -8.02 11.46
C ARG A 24 12.10 -6.99 11.72
N LEU A 25 11.85 -5.74 11.34
CA LEU A 25 12.81 -4.64 11.50
C LEU A 25 12.53 -3.76 12.73
N SER A 26 11.51 -4.11 13.53
CA SER A 26 11.03 -3.30 14.67
C SER A 26 10.68 -1.86 14.28
N LEU A 27 10.05 -1.69 13.10
CA LEU A 27 9.65 -0.39 12.57
C LEU A 27 8.14 -0.14 12.75
N PRO A 28 7.72 1.09 13.05
CA PRO A 28 6.32 1.45 13.07
C PRO A 28 5.69 1.32 11.67
N VAL A 29 4.47 0.77 11.62
CA VAL A 29 3.74 0.59 10.36
C VAL A 29 2.68 1.67 10.22
N VAL A 30 2.68 2.36 9.10
CA VAL A 30 1.70 3.37 8.72
C VAL A 30 0.91 2.88 7.51
N HIS A 31 -0.40 2.81 7.63
CA HIS A 31 -1.31 2.48 6.53
C HIS A 31 -1.94 3.76 5.96
N MET A 32 -1.95 3.90 4.64
CA MET A 32 -2.57 5.06 3.98
C MET A 32 -4.09 5.05 4.10
N ASP A 33 -4.70 3.87 4.14
CA ASP A 33 -6.16 3.74 4.16
C ASP A 33 -6.80 4.42 5.39
N PRO A 34 -6.33 4.25 6.65
CA PRO A 34 -6.83 5.00 7.80
C PRO A 34 -6.57 6.52 7.74
N ILE A 35 -5.57 6.96 7.01
CA ILE A 35 -5.32 8.39 6.77
C ILE A 35 -6.35 8.95 5.80
N TYR A 36 -6.73 8.16 4.78
CA TYR A 36 -7.67 8.56 3.74
C TYR A 36 -9.13 8.47 4.21
N TRP A 37 -9.51 7.36 4.87
CA TRP A 37 -10.87 7.10 5.36
C TRP A 37 -11.01 7.50 6.82
N GLN A 38 -11.93 8.39 7.14
CA GLN A 38 -12.13 8.83 8.52
C GLN A 38 -13.13 7.97 9.32
N GLY A 39 -13.78 7.03 8.68
CA GLY A 39 -14.84 6.18 9.22
C GLY A 39 -16.02 6.11 8.24
N ASP A 40 -16.84 5.05 8.35
CA ASP A 40 -18.04 4.83 7.54
C ASP A 40 -17.84 5.03 6.02
N TRP A 41 -16.63 4.75 5.54
CA TRP A 41 -16.18 4.96 4.16
C TRP A 41 -16.27 6.43 3.69
N VAL A 42 -16.20 7.37 4.62
CA VAL A 42 -16.17 8.80 4.30
C VAL A 42 -14.73 9.24 4.02
N GLU A 43 -14.51 9.83 2.86
CA GLU A 43 -13.21 10.39 2.49
C GLU A 43 -12.86 11.59 3.36
N ARG A 44 -11.68 11.60 3.94
CA ARG A 44 -11.14 12.76 4.64
C ARG A 44 -10.81 13.88 3.66
N GLY A 45 -10.97 15.12 4.07
CA GLY A 45 -10.61 16.29 3.25
C GLY A 45 -9.17 16.22 2.72
N LYS A 46 -8.96 16.57 1.45
CA LYS A 46 -7.69 16.43 0.73
C LYS A 46 -6.50 17.11 1.44
N ALA A 47 -6.73 18.29 2.03
CA ALA A 47 -5.71 19.01 2.77
C ALA A 47 -5.30 18.24 4.04
N THR A 48 -6.26 17.74 4.79
CA THR A 48 -6.03 16.95 6.01
C THR A 48 -5.30 15.64 5.71
N VAL A 49 -5.72 14.91 4.66
CA VAL A 49 -5.00 13.69 4.21
C VAL A 49 -3.55 14.00 3.91
N MET A 50 -3.29 15.11 3.20
CA MET A 50 -1.94 15.51 2.83
C MET A 50 -1.11 15.87 4.05
N GLN A 51 -1.68 16.63 5.00
CA GLN A 51 -1.03 16.99 6.25
C GLN A 51 -0.67 15.74 7.08
N MET A 52 -1.62 14.83 7.28
CA MET A 52 -1.40 13.58 8.02
C MET A 52 -0.35 12.68 7.36
N ALA A 53 -0.42 12.53 6.03
CA ALA A 53 0.55 11.73 5.28
C ALA A 53 1.98 12.31 5.36
N LYS A 54 2.11 13.64 5.31
CA LYS A 54 3.40 14.32 5.50
C LYS A 54 3.92 14.12 6.92
N ALA A 55 3.11 14.39 7.93
CA ALA A 55 3.52 14.23 9.33
C ALA A 55 3.99 12.79 9.62
N ALA A 56 3.29 11.79 9.07
CA ALA A 56 3.71 10.39 9.21
C ALA A 56 5.03 10.09 8.46
N ALA A 57 5.24 10.70 7.29
CA ALA A 57 6.46 10.51 6.49
C ALA A 57 7.68 11.27 7.04
N ASP A 58 7.47 12.29 7.86
CA ASP A 58 8.54 13.06 8.51
C ASP A 58 9.11 12.35 9.75
N ALA A 59 8.47 11.27 10.22
CA ALA A 59 9.01 10.46 11.30
C ALA A 59 10.37 9.82 10.91
N PRO A 60 11.26 9.58 11.89
CA PRO A 60 12.61 9.08 11.62
C PRO A 60 12.61 7.67 11.02
N THR A 61 11.62 6.85 11.35
CA THR A 61 11.53 5.45 10.90
C THR A 61 10.08 5.06 10.62
N TRP A 62 9.84 4.27 9.58
CA TRP A 62 8.51 3.76 9.26
C TRP A 62 8.51 2.71 8.14
N VAL A 63 7.44 1.91 8.11
CA VAL A 63 7.00 1.16 6.94
C VAL A 63 5.65 1.73 6.52
N PHE A 64 5.60 2.45 5.42
CA PHE A 64 4.41 3.17 4.97
C PHE A 64 3.81 2.49 3.73
N ASP A 65 2.66 1.86 3.87
CA ASP A 65 1.98 1.23 2.74
C ASP A 65 0.79 2.05 2.22
N GLY A 66 0.54 1.87 0.95
CA GLY A 66 -0.62 2.41 0.24
C GLY A 66 -0.29 3.43 -0.83
N ASN A 67 -1.19 3.49 -1.82
CA ASN A 67 -1.11 4.45 -2.92
C ASN A 67 -1.90 5.71 -2.56
N HIS A 68 -1.29 6.86 -2.73
CA HIS A 68 -1.97 8.16 -2.69
C HIS A 68 -1.16 9.12 -3.55
N SER A 69 -1.58 9.34 -4.78
CA SER A 69 -0.82 10.06 -5.83
C SER A 69 -0.27 11.40 -5.37
N ARG A 70 -1.05 12.18 -4.63
CA ARG A 70 -0.65 13.52 -4.15
C ARG A 70 0.49 13.50 -3.14
N SER A 71 0.62 12.44 -2.31
CA SER A 71 1.68 12.33 -1.32
C SER A 71 2.81 11.38 -1.73
N MET A 72 2.71 10.74 -2.90
CA MET A 72 3.68 9.72 -3.31
C MET A 72 5.10 10.27 -3.42
N ASP A 73 5.28 11.36 -4.13
CA ASP A 73 6.62 11.96 -4.31
C ASP A 73 7.20 12.46 -2.98
N TYR A 74 6.36 13.07 -2.12
CA TYR A 74 6.79 13.50 -0.80
C TYR A 74 7.26 12.33 0.09
N ARG A 75 6.52 11.21 0.08
CA ARG A 75 6.91 9.99 0.82
C ARG A 75 8.15 9.34 0.24
N ALA A 76 8.27 9.29 -1.08
CA ALA A 76 9.42 8.72 -1.77
C ALA A 76 10.70 9.54 -1.52
N ASP A 77 10.57 10.86 -1.44
CA ASP A 77 11.71 11.72 -1.12
C ASP A 77 12.28 11.44 0.28
N ARG A 78 11.47 11.00 1.21
CA ARG A 78 11.87 10.64 2.58
C ARG A 78 12.21 9.18 2.76
N ALA A 79 11.75 8.32 1.87
CA ALA A 79 12.06 6.90 1.90
C ALA A 79 13.54 6.63 1.61
N ASP A 80 14.10 5.61 2.22
CA ASP A 80 15.36 5.02 1.78
C ASP A 80 15.13 3.84 0.82
N THR A 81 13.95 3.20 0.94
CA THR A 81 13.58 2.02 0.17
C THR A 81 12.16 2.13 -0.36
N ILE A 82 11.96 1.80 -1.63
CA ILE A 82 10.64 1.76 -2.29
C ILE A 82 10.39 0.36 -2.82
N ILE A 83 9.29 -0.25 -2.40
CA ILE A 83 8.89 -1.60 -2.81
C ILE A 83 7.60 -1.52 -3.61
N PHE A 84 7.63 -1.97 -4.85
CA PHE A 84 6.45 -2.11 -5.69
C PHE A 84 6.01 -3.57 -5.78
N LEU A 85 4.81 -3.87 -5.29
CA LEU A 85 4.20 -5.18 -5.42
C LEU A 85 3.42 -5.27 -6.75
N ASP A 86 4.10 -5.69 -7.80
CA ASP A 86 3.55 -5.85 -9.16
C ASP A 86 2.93 -7.24 -9.33
N MET A 87 1.90 -7.53 -8.54
CA MET A 87 1.23 -8.83 -8.54
C MET A 87 0.30 -9.03 -9.75
N PRO A 88 0.20 -10.26 -10.28
CA PRO A 88 -0.72 -10.58 -11.36
C PRO A 88 -2.17 -10.22 -11.04
N ARG A 89 -2.91 -9.76 -12.06
CA ARG A 89 -4.31 -9.32 -11.97
C ARG A 89 -5.20 -10.37 -11.29
N TRP A 90 -5.14 -11.61 -11.77
CA TRP A 90 -5.97 -12.70 -11.25
C TRP A 90 -5.73 -12.97 -9.76
N LEU A 91 -4.46 -12.92 -9.31
CA LEU A 91 -4.11 -13.14 -7.91
C LEU A 91 -4.65 -12.01 -7.02
N ARG A 92 -4.58 -10.76 -7.49
CA ARG A 92 -5.10 -9.59 -6.76
C ARG A 92 -6.61 -9.66 -6.62
N THR A 93 -7.31 -9.98 -7.73
CA THR A 93 -8.77 -10.14 -7.75
C THR A 93 -9.22 -11.26 -6.83
N TRP A 94 -8.59 -12.44 -6.91
CA TRP A 94 -8.87 -13.56 -6.01
C TRP A 94 -8.71 -13.16 -4.53
N ARG A 95 -7.63 -12.47 -4.18
CA ARG A 95 -7.39 -12.01 -2.80
C ARG A 95 -8.44 -11.01 -2.33
N ILE A 96 -8.93 -10.14 -3.21
CA ILE A 96 -10.01 -9.20 -2.87
C ILE A 96 -11.30 -9.96 -2.60
N LEU A 97 -11.69 -10.87 -3.48
CA LEU A 97 -12.90 -11.68 -3.32
C LEU A 97 -12.86 -12.50 -2.02
N TRP A 98 -11.76 -13.21 -1.79
CA TRP A 98 -11.57 -13.99 -0.57
C TRP A 98 -11.59 -13.12 0.69
N ARG A 99 -10.96 -11.96 0.64
CA ARG A 99 -10.95 -10.99 1.74
C ARG A 99 -12.34 -10.46 2.03
N SER A 100 -13.08 -10.04 0.99
CA SER A 100 -14.45 -9.54 1.14
C SER A 100 -15.38 -10.61 1.71
N ALA A 101 -15.23 -11.88 1.33
CA ALA A 101 -15.97 -12.99 1.92
C ALA A 101 -15.60 -13.23 3.40
N ARG A 102 -14.29 -13.24 3.72
CA ARG A 102 -13.80 -13.51 5.08
C ARG A 102 -14.13 -12.41 6.09
N PHE A 103 -14.10 -11.16 5.68
CA PHE A 103 -14.31 -9.98 6.53
C PHE A 103 -15.65 -9.29 6.28
N TYR A 104 -16.57 -9.93 5.57
CA TYR A 104 -17.87 -9.34 5.27
C TYR A 104 -18.54 -8.79 6.54
N GLY A 105 -18.97 -7.53 6.50
CA GLY A 105 -19.58 -6.84 7.64
C GLY A 105 -18.64 -6.49 8.79
N ARG A 106 -17.31 -6.74 8.68
CA ARG A 106 -16.31 -6.45 9.72
C ARG A 106 -15.26 -5.47 9.20
N THR A 107 -14.83 -4.56 10.05
CA THR A 107 -13.71 -3.66 9.73
C THR A 107 -12.39 -4.40 9.91
N ARG A 108 -11.49 -4.23 8.94
CA ARG A 108 -10.14 -4.82 8.99
C ARG A 108 -9.20 -3.99 9.89
N PRO A 109 -8.16 -4.62 10.49
CA PRO A 109 -7.21 -3.90 11.33
C PRO A 109 -6.39 -2.80 10.62
N ASP A 110 -6.26 -2.90 9.31
CA ASP A 110 -5.52 -1.97 8.45
C ASP A 110 -6.42 -0.90 7.79
N MET A 111 -7.66 -0.75 8.27
CA MET A 111 -8.63 0.24 7.82
C MET A 111 -8.97 1.26 8.91
N GLY A 112 -9.56 2.38 8.50
CA GLY A 112 -10.17 3.34 9.42
C GLY A 112 -11.32 2.71 10.22
N PRO A 113 -11.76 3.35 11.32
CA PRO A 113 -12.86 2.85 12.15
C PRO A 113 -14.15 2.76 11.33
N ASN A 114 -15.01 1.81 11.67
CA ASN A 114 -16.33 1.63 11.03
C ASN A 114 -16.29 1.54 9.48
N CYS A 115 -15.25 0.92 8.92
CA CYS A 115 -15.17 0.66 7.48
C CYS A 115 -15.34 -0.84 7.20
N PRO A 116 -16.55 -1.41 7.38
CA PRO A 116 -16.77 -2.85 7.19
C PRO A 116 -16.54 -3.26 5.73
N GLU A 117 -15.92 -4.40 5.54
CA GLU A 117 -15.76 -4.98 4.21
C GLU A 117 -17.13 -5.30 3.61
N ARG A 118 -17.28 -4.93 2.35
CA ARG A 118 -18.47 -5.19 1.56
C ARG A 118 -18.11 -5.65 0.15
N PHE A 119 -19.03 -6.29 -0.49
CA PHE A 119 -18.91 -6.63 -1.90
C PHE A 119 -19.17 -5.38 -2.74
N ASP A 120 -18.12 -4.82 -3.33
CA ASP A 120 -18.19 -3.62 -4.16
C ASP A 120 -17.73 -3.94 -5.60
N ARG A 121 -18.70 -3.95 -6.53
CA ARG A 121 -18.43 -4.21 -7.95
C ARG A 121 -17.58 -3.11 -8.59
N GLY A 122 -17.77 -1.85 -8.17
CA GLY A 122 -16.97 -0.72 -8.64
C GLY A 122 -15.50 -0.87 -8.23
N PHE A 123 -15.24 -1.26 -6.98
CA PHE A 123 -13.90 -1.53 -6.49
C PHE A 123 -13.25 -2.75 -7.19
N LEU A 124 -14.01 -3.79 -7.49
CA LEU A 124 -13.51 -4.94 -8.25
C LEU A 124 -13.13 -4.53 -9.68
N SER A 125 -13.98 -3.75 -10.35
CA SER A 125 -13.69 -3.19 -11.69
C SER A 125 -12.45 -2.29 -11.65
N PHE A 126 -12.35 -1.38 -10.69
CA PHE A 126 -11.18 -0.54 -10.46
C PHE A 126 -9.90 -1.39 -10.28
N SER A 127 -9.97 -2.40 -9.42
CA SER A 127 -8.84 -3.30 -9.18
C SER A 127 -8.44 -4.09 -10.44
N TRP A 128 -9.40 -4.52 -11.21
CA TRP A 128 -9.15 -5.23 -12.46
C TRP A 128 -8.46 -4.32 -13.48
N ASN A 129 -8.96 -3.11 -13.64
CA ASN A 129 -8.46 -2.11 -14.60
C ASN A 129 -7.14 -1.44 -14.14
N TYR A 130 -6.74 -1.60 -12.89
CA TYR A 130 -5.44 -1.11 -12.40
C TYR A 130 -4.28 -1.58 -13.29
N GLN A 131 -4.39 -2.72 -13.95
CA GLN A 131 -3.34 -3.28 -14.79
C GLN A 131 -2.99 -2.39 -15.99
N THR A 132 -3.97 -1.70 -16.55
CA THR A 132 -3.81 -0.91 -17.79
C THR A 132 -3.31 0.51 -17.53
N ASP A 133 -3.62 1.08 -16.37
CA ASP A 133 -3.29 2.47 -16.07
C ASP A 133 -2.50 2.61 -14.74
N GLY A 134 -3.05 2.17 -13.64
CA GLY A 134 -2.41 2.31 -12.33
C GLY A 134 -1.06 1.61 -12.23
N ARG A 135 -0.92 0.45 -12.86
CA ARG A 135 0.35 -0.30 -12.93
C ARG A 135 1.41 0.45 -13.74
N LEU A 136 1.03 1.03 -14.88
CA LEU A 136 1.97 1.78 -15.72
C LEU A 136 2.49 3.02 -14.99
N ARG A 137 1.59 3.76 -14.32
CA ARG A 137 1.98 4.90 -13.47
C ARG A 137 2.89 4.48 -12.31
N ALA A 138 2.65 3.32 -11.71
CA ALA A 138 3.51 2.82 -10.63
C ALA A 138 4.90 2.41 -11.15
N LEU A 139 5.00 1.81 -12.33
CA LEU A 139 6.27 1.49 -12.97
C LEU A 139 7.08 2.74 -13.30
N ASP A 140 6.42 3.75 -13.91
CA ASP A 140 7.03 5.05 -14.19
C ASP A 140 7.51 5.74 -12.91
N PHE A 141 6.69 5.72 -11.86
CA PHE A 141 7.07 6.24 -10.56
C PHE A 141 8.34 5.56 -10.01
N VAL A 142 8.39 4.23 -10.00
CA VAL A 142 9.57 3.50 -9.52
C VAL A 142 10.79 3.80 -10.38
N ALA A 143 10.64 3.89 -11.70
CA ALA A 143 11.72 4.22 -12.62
C ALA A 143 12.33 5.61 -12.33
N ARG A 144 11.49 6.61 -12.04
CA ARG A 144 11.95 7.96 -11.66
C ARG A 144 12.76 8.00 -10.36
N TRP A 145 12.48 7.09 -9.44
CA TRP A 145 13.13 7.03 -8.14
C TRP A 145 14.29 6.02 -8.05
N SER A 146 14.43 5.10 -9.01
CA SER A 146 15.43 4.02 -8.98
C SER A 146 16.89 4.49 -8.93
N GLY A 147 17.18 5.68 -9.43
CA GLY A 147 18.52 6.28 -9.32
C GLY A 147 18.80 7.02 -8.01
N ARG A 148 17.79 7.17 -7.15
CA ARG A 148 17.86 7.98 -5.92
C ARG A 148 17.56 7.20 -4.65
N ARG A 149 16.83 6.10 -4.77
CA ARG A 149 16.38 5.24 -3.65
C ARG A 149 16.62 3.78 -4.00
N ASP A 150 16.78 2.95 -2.99
CA ASP A 150 16.79 1.50 -3.20
C ASP A 150 15.38 1.04 -3.61
N THR A 151 15.24 0.50 -4.81
CA THR A 151 13.93 0.18 -5.39
C THR A 151 13.81 -1.30 -5.72
N HIS A 152 12.70 -1.92 -5.30
CA HIS A 152 12.41 -3.33 -5.54
C HIS A 152 11.06 -3.50 -6.21
N ILE A 153 11.02 -4.23 -7.32
CA ILE A 153 9.78 -4.65 -7.98
C ILE A 153 9.60 -6.14 -7.75
N LEU A 154 8.57 -6.51 -6.97
CA LEU A 154 8.29 -7.90 -6.62
C LEU A 154 7.03 -8.37 -7.35
N ARG A 155 7.19 -9.37 -8.24
CA ARG A 155 6.14 -9.84 -9.15
C ARG A 155 5.47 -11.14 -8.72
N SER A 156 6.03 -11.82 -7.72
CA SER A 156 5.54 -13.12 -7.27
C SER A 156 5.58 -13.29 -5.75
N ARG A 157 4.80 -14.26 -5.24
CA ARG A 157 4.86 -14.65 -3.82
C ARG A 157 6.25 -15.18 -3.42
N SER A 158 6.95 -15.83 -4.34
CA SER A 158 8.31 -16.34 -4.11
C SER A 158 9.31 -15.22 -3.95
N GLU A 159 9.23 -14.18 -4.78
CA GLU A 159 10.07 -12.99 -4.66
C GLU A 159 9.82 -12.25 -3.35
N VAL A 160 8.55 -12.06 -2.95
CA VAL A 160 8.22 -11.46 -1.64
C VAL A 160 8.81 -12.28 -0.49
N ARG A 161 8.67 -13.61 -0.51
CA ARG A 161 9.25 -14.48 0.52
C ARG A 161 10.78 -14.42 0.54
N ARG A 162 11.41 -14.37 -0.64
CA ARG A 162 12.87 -14.24 -0.76
C ARG A 162 13.32 -12.91 -0.18
N PHE A 163 12.70 -11.83 -0.57
CA PHE A 163 12.99 -10.48 -0.05
C PHE A 163 12.87 -10.44 1.47
N LEU A 164 11.77 -10.94 2.02
CA LEU A 164 11.57 -10.98 3.48
C LEU A 164 12.60 -11.84 4.23
N ARG A 165 13.25 -12.81 3.59
CA ARG A 165 14.32 -13.59 4.22
C ARG A 165 15.68 -12.89 4.22
N GLN A 166 15.87 -11.90 3.36
CA GLN A 166 17.14 -11.17 3.21
C GLN A 166 17.23 -9.93 4.12
N VAL A 167 16.09 -9.49 4.68
CA VAL A 167 15.96 -8.36 5.61
C VAL A 167 15.56 -8.88 7.05
#